data_5666209a5baf886262e9a3b3746dfd05
#
_entry.id   5666209a5baf886262e9a3b3746dfd05
#
_cell.length_a   1.000
_cell.length_b   1.000
_cell.length_c   1.000
_cell.angle_alpha   90.00
_cell.angle_beta   90.00
_cell.angle_gamma   90.00
#
_symmetry.space_group_name_H-M   'P 1'
#
loop_
_entity.id
_entity.type
_entity.pdbx_description
1 polymer ?
#
loop_
_entity_poly.entity_id
_entity_poly.type
_entity_poly.pdbx_seq_one_letter_code
_entity_poly.pdbx_strand_id
1 'polypeptide(L)'
;MLKIAVYGKGGIGKSTISSNLSAAFSFLGKKVIQIGCDPKADSTINLLGGEPLLPVMNYMRDYERDPESLEEVSRIGYGGVLCIETGGPTPGLGCAGRGIIATFDLLEDWELFEKFQPDVVIYDVLGDVVCGGFAAPIREGYASQVLIVTSGEKMALYAANNINSAVKNFADRGYASVR
;
A
#
# COMPACT_ATOMS: atom_id res chain seq x y z
N MET A 1 16.04 0.52 -6.00
CA MET A 1 14.81 0.50 -5.19
C MET A 1 13.91 -0.63 -5.67
N LEU A 2 13.52 -1.54 -4.77
CA LEU A 2 12.56 -2.61 -5.04
C LEU A 2 11.17 -2.15 -4.60
N LYS A 3 10.19 -2.20 -5.49
CA LYS A 3 8.81 -1.77 -5.21
C LYS A 3 7.87 -2.97 -5.34
N ILE A 4 7.22 -3.36 -4.25
CA ILE A 4 6.39 -4.57 -4.14
C ILE A 4 4.96 -4.18 -3.77
N ALA A 5 3.97 -4.62 -4.54
CA ALA A 5 2.56 -4.55 -4.15
C ALA A 5 2.06 -5.92 -3.66
N VAL A 6 1.43 -5.95 -2.50
CA VAL A 6 0.89 -7.16 -1.88
C VAL A 6 -0.63 -7.16 -2.04
N TYR A 7 -1.15 -8.17 -2.74
CA TYR A 7 -2.57 -8.36 -3.03
C TYR A 7 -3.08 -9.69 -2.46
N GLY A 8 -4.38 -9.88 -2.41
CA GLY A 8 -5.04 -11.12 -2.00
C GLY A 8 -6.37 -10.84 -1.31
N LYS A 9 -7.21 -11.85 -1.17
CA LYS A 9 -8.55 -11.76 -0.57
C LYS A 9 -8.53 -11.04 0.80
N GLY A 10 -9.58 -10.29 1.12
CA GLY A 10 -9.76 -9.70 2.45
C GLY A 10 -9.65 -10.76 3.56
N GLY A 11 -8.93 -10.45 4.63
CA GLY A 11 -8.73 -11.35 5.77
C GLY A 11 -7.73 -12.51 5.55
N ILE A 12 -7.06 -12.59 4.40
CA ILE A 12 -6.10 -13.68 4.10
C ILE A 12 -4.75 -13.54 4.82
N GLY A 13 -4.49 -12.41 5.45
CA GLY A 13 -3.23 -12.14 6.15
C GLY A 13 -2.24 -11.26 5.39
N LYS A 14 -2.67 -10.49 4.39
CA LYS A 14 -1.81 -9.57 3.63
C LYS A 14 -1.01 -8.63 4.52
N SER A 15 -1.68 -7.87 5.38
CA SER A 15 -1.04 -6.88 6.26
C SER A 15 -0.05 -7.52 7.24
N THR A 16 -0.35 -8.74 7.70
CA THR A 16 0.61 -9.53 8.50
C THR A 16 1.85 -9.87 7.69
N ILE A 17 1.68 -10.32 6.44
CA ILE A 17 2.81 -10.64 5.56
C ILE A 17 3.58 -9.37 5.21
N SER A 18 2.91 -8.28 4.86
CA SER A 18 3.53 -6.98 4.53
C SER A 18 4.38 -6.46 5.69
N SER A 19 3.85 -6.46 6.91
CA SER A 19 4.59 -6.02 8.10
C SER A 19 5.80 -6.91 8.40
N ASN A 20 5.67 -8.23 8.26
CA ASN A 20 6.79 -9.15 8.46
C ASN A 20 7.86 -9.01 7.36
N LEU A 21 7.48 -8.78 6.11
CA LEU A 21 8.42 -8.50 5.02
C LEU A 21 9.18 -7.19 5.29
N SER A 22 8.46 -6.12 5.68
CA SER A 22 9.08 -4.84 6.04
C SER A 22 10.09 -4.99 7.18
N ALA A 23 9.71 -5.71 8.24
CA ALA A 23 10.57 -6.00 9.36
C ALA A 23 11.81 -6.84 8.95
N ALA A 24 11.61 -7.85 8.08
CA ALA A 24 12.70 -8.69 7.60
C ALA A 24 13.69 -7.90 6.73
N PHE A 25 13.21 -7.08 5.81
CA PHE A 25 14.09 -6.21 5.01
C PHE A 25 14.84 -5.21 5.89
N SER A 26 14.18 -4.61 6.87
CA SER A 26 14.82 -3.72 7.84
C SER A 26 15.89 -4.45 8.65
N PHE A 27 15.62 -5.66 9.13
CA PHE A 27 16.58 -6.51 9.84
C PHE A 27 17.83 -6.82 8.97
N LEU A 28 17.65 -6.90 7.64
CA LEU A 28 18.75 -7.05 6.67
C LEU A 28 19.46 -5.71 6.35
N GLY A 29 19.20 -4.67 7.10
CA GLY A 29 19.81 -3.34 6.93
C GLY A 29 19.27 -2.54 5.75
N LYS A 30 18.09 -2.89 5.23
CA LYS A 30 17.44 -2.15 4.15
C LYS A 30 16.59 -1.01 4.69
N LYS A 31 16.58 0.10 3.98
CA LYS A 31 15.72 1.24 4.24
C LYS A 31 14.35 0.99 3.62
N VAL A 32 13.31 0.89 4.44
CA VAL A 32 11.99 0.40 4.02
C VAL A 32 10.90 1.44 4.23
N ILE A 33 10.00 1.55 3.25
CA ILE A 33 8.71 2.25 3.40
C ILE A 33 7.61 1.20 3.29
N GLN A 34 6.62 1.24 4.19
CA GLN A 34 5.36 0.50 4.05
C GLN A 34 4.21 1.48 3.93
N ILE A 35 3.43 1.33 2.85
CA ILE A 35 2.26 2.16 2.55
C ILE A 35 1.02 1.26 2.56
N GLY A 36 0.13 1.47 3.54
CA GLY A 36 -1.15 0.81 3.62
C GLY A 36 -2.16 1.46 2.67
N CYS A 37 -2.70 0.67 1.74
CA CYS A 37 -3.66 1.12 0.72
C CYS A 37 -5.05 0.50 0.97
N ASP A 38 -5.47 0.38 2.22
CA ASP A 38 -6.79 -0.12 2.63
C ASP A 38 -7.52 0.99 3.43
N PRO A 39 -8.80 1.25 3.18
CA PRO A 39 -9.60 2.19 3.97
C PRO A 39 -9.60 1.94 5.48
N LYS A 40 -9.32 0.71 5.93
CA LYS A 40 -9.20 0.37 7.34
C LYS A 40 -7.98 0.97 8.02
N ALA A 41 -6.93 1.28 7.23
CA ALA A 41 -5.66 1.86 7.71
C ALA A 41 -5.05 1.05 8.88
N ASP A 42 -4.96 -0.26 8.72
CA ASP A 42 -4.43 -1.20 9.72
C ASP A 42 -3.17 -1.95 9.26
N SER A 43 -2.62 -1.59 8.11
CA SER A 43 -1.46 -2.23 7.52
C SER A 43 -0.21 -2.10 8.39
N THR A 44 0.03 -0.91 8.92
CA THR A 44 1.26 -0.56 9.63
C THR A 44 1.18 -0.75 11.15
N ILE A 45 0.01 -1.10 11.67
CA ILE A 45 -0.26 -1.18 13.12
C ILE A 45 0.72 -2.11 13.87
N ASN A 46 1.10 -3.24 13.26
CA ASN A 46 2.06 -4.17 13.86
C ASN A 46 3.48 -3.59 13.94
N LEU A 47 3.87 -2.77 12.97
CA LEU A 47 5.17 -2.08 12.96
C LEU A 47 5.21 -0.93 13.97
N LEU A 48 4.04 -0.41 14.35
CA LEU A 48 3.87 0.69 15.28
C LEU A 48 3.53 0.23 16.71
N GLY A 49 3.72 -1.06 17.01
CA GLY A 49 3.51 -1.60 18.36
C GLY A 49 2.04 -1.66 18.77
N GLY A 50 1.11 -1.68 17.82
CA GLY A 50 -0.33 -1.69 18.06
C GLY A 50 -0.99 -0.31 18.01
N GLU A 51 -0.22 0.76 17.83
CA GLU A 51 -0.74 2.12 17.77
C GLU A 51 -1.21 2.45 16.34
N PRO A 52 -2.42 3.01 16.18
CA PRO A 52 -2.90 3.43 14.88
C PRO A 52 -2.14 4.66 14.38
N LEU A 53 -1.99 4.76 13.06
CA LEU A 53 -1.50 5.95 12.38
C LEU A 53 -2.67 6.74 11.81
N LEU A 54 -2.60 8.08 11.87
CA LEU A 54 -3.59 8.95 11.21
C LEU A 54 -3.42 8.84 9.68
N PRO A 55 -4.42 8.30 8.95
CA PRO A 55 -4.29 8.15 7.51
C PRO A 55 -4.37 9.49 6.78
N VAL A 56 -3.72 9.60 5.61
CA VAL A 56 -3.70 10.81 4.78
C VAL A 56 -5.11 11.33 4.49
N MET A 57 -6.01 10.45 4.01
CA MET A 57 -7.39 10.84 3.68
C MET A 57 -8.21 11.26 4.88
N ASN A 58 -7.92 10.68 6.05
CA ASN A 58 -8.58 11.08 7.30
C ASN A 58 -8.09 12.46 7.74
N TYR A 59 -6.77 12.72 7.62
CA TYR A 59 -6.21 14.03 7.89
C TYR A 59 -6.87 15.10 7.02
N MET A 60 -6.90 14.90 5.70
CA MET A 60 -7.52 15.84 4.75
C MET A 60 -8.99 16.14 5.08
N ARG A 61 -9.74 15.11 5.48
CA ARG A 61 -11.13 15.28 5.89
C ARG A 61 -11.30 16.01 7.21
N ASP A 62 -10.52 15.63 8.22
CA ASP A 62 -10.72 16.08 9.60
C ASP A 62 -10.18 17.51 9.81
N TYR A 63 -9.18 17.91 9.04
CA TYR A 63 -8.58 19.24 9.07
C TYR A 63 -8.99 20.15 7.88
N GLU A 64 -9.79 19.63 6.94
CA GLU A 64 -10.25 20.34 5.73
C GLU A 64 -9.12 20.97 4.92
N ARG A 65 -7.93 20.39 4.98
CA ARG A 65 -6.72 20.79 4.23
C ARG A 65 -5.83 19.60 3.93
N ASP A 66 -4.96 19.75 2.95
CA ASP A 66 -3.89 18.79 2.72
C ASP A 66 -2.86 18.85 3.83
N PRO A 67 -2.18 17.74 4.18
CA PRO A 67 -1.04 17.76 5.08
C PRO A 67 0.08 18.64 4.47
N GLU A 68 0.71 19.46 5.29
CA GLU A 68 1.80 20.34 4.84
C GLU A 68 3.14 19.59 4.74
N SER A 69 3.26 18.50 5.47
CA SER A 69 4.46 17.67 5.45
C SER A 69 4.17 16.20 5.72
N LEU A 70 5.13 15.36 5.36
CA LEU A 70 5.07 13.91 5.56
C LEU A 70 4.91 13.54 7.04
N GLU A 71 5.52 14.30 7.95
CA GLU A 71 5.55 14.04 9.39
C GLU A 71 4.16 14.06 10.03
N GLU A 72 3.22 14.80 9.45
CA GLU A 72 1.84 14.87 9.95
C GLU A 72 1.07 13.55 9.75
N VAL A 73 1.46 12.74 8.74
CA VAL A 73 0.73 11.53 8.31
C VAL A 73 1.63 10.29 8.19
N SER A 74 2.82 10.35 8.76
CA SER A 74 3.75 9.23 8.78
C SER A 74 4.37 9.02 10.16
N ARG A 75 4.92 7.84 10.37
CA ARG A 75 5.68 7.52 11.59
C ARG A 75 6.75 6.48 11.30
N ILE A 76 7.87 6.59 11.98
CA ILE A 76 8.90 5.55 11.99
C ILE A 76 8.47 4.44 12.94
N GLY A 77 8.36 3.24 12.42
CA GLY A 77 8.01 2.01 13.16
C GLY A 77 9.21 1.11 13.42
N TYR A 78 8.92 -0.15 13.69
CA TYR A 78 9.93 -1.17 13.99
C TYR A 78 11.07 -1.17 12.97
N GLY A 79 12.30 -1.20 13.49
CA GLY A 79 13.51 -1.28 12.68
C GLY A 79 13.79 -0.06 11.79
N GLY A 80 13.10 1.07 11.98
CA GLY A 80 13.25 2.25 11.14
C GLY A 80 12.40 2.24 9.87
N VAL A 81 11.41 1.35 9.79
CA VAL A 81 10.44 1.33 8.68
C VAL A 81 9.59 2.59 8.72
N LEU A 82 9.56 3.35 7.64
CA LEU A 82 8.64 4.48 7.48
C LEU A 82 7.24 3.95 7.15
N CYS A 83 6.29 4.25 8.01
CA CYS A 83 4.90 3.81 7.94
C CYS A 83 3.99 4.94 7.46
N ILE A 84 3.16 4.65 6.45
CA ILE A 84 2.16 5.56 5.89
C ILE A 84 0.86 4.78 5.67
N GLU A 85 -0.29 5.41 5.95
CA GLU A 85 -1.61 4.85 5.65
C GLU A 85 -2.38 5.81 4.75
N THR A 86 -2.91 5.31 3.63
CA THR A 86 -3.72 6.15 2.74
C THR A 86 -5.09 6.45 3.34
N GLY A 87 -5.67 5.47 4.03
CA GLY A 87 -7.05 5.56 4.49
C GLY A 87 -8.07 5.46 3.37
N GLY A 88 -9.26 5.98 3.61
CA GLY A 88 -10.34 5.94 2.63
C GLY A 88 -11.37 7.04 2.83
N PRO A 89 -12.29 7.19 1.87
CA PRO A 89 -13.37 8.16 1.97
C PRO A 89 -14.32 7.80 3.13
N THR A 90 -15.16 8.75 3.49
CA THR A 90 -16.28 8.49 4.41
C THR A 90 -17.12 7.32 3.87
N PRO A 91 -17.45 6.32 4.71
CA PRO A 91 -18.27 5.19 4.30
C PRO A 91 -19.55 5.63 3.57
N GLY A 92 -19.79 5.06 2.38
CA GLY A 92 -20.92 5.42 1.53
C GLY A 92 -20.70 6.65 0.63
N LEU A 93 -19.60 7.38 0.78
CA LEU A 93 -19.28 8.58 0.00
C LEU A 93 -17.94 8.40 -0.72
N GLY A 94 -17.98 8.18 -2.02
CA GLY A 94 -16.78 8.19 -2.87
C GLY A 94 -16.13 6.82 -3.09
N CYS A 95 -15.02 6.85 -3.84
CA CYS A 95 -14.24 5.67 -4.22
C CYS A 95 -12.90 5.67 -3.48
N ALA A 96 -12.62 4.61 -2.72
CA ALA A 96 -11.36 4.47 -1.99
C ALA A 96 -10.11 4.53 -2.91
N GLY A 97 -10.25 4.07 -4.15
CA GLY A 97 -9.17 4.14 -5.12
C GLY A 97 -8.73 5.57 -5.50
N ARG A 98 -9.62 6.56 -5.41
CA ARG A 98 -9.24 7.97 -5.59
C ARG A 98 -8.35 8.46 -4.44
N GLY A 99 -8.61 7.99 -3.22
CA GLY A 99 -7.80 8.33 -2.07
C GLY A 99 -6.36 7.80 -2.18
N ILE A 100 -6.20 6.60 -2.73
CA ILE A 100 -4.87 6.04 -3.01
C ILE A 100 -4.11 6.93 -3.99
N ILE A 101 -4.73 7.33 -5.10
CA ILE A 101 -4.11 8.20 -6.11
C ILE A 101 -3.74 9.55 -5.48
N ALA A 102 -4.67 10.22 -4.81
CA ALA A 102 -4.41 11.51 -4.15
C ALA A 102 -3.26 11.42 -3.13
N THR A 103 -3.18 10.32 -2.38
CA THR A 103 -2.04 10.10 -1.47
C THR A 103 -0.73 9.95 -2.23
N PHE A 104 -0.72 9.20 -3.34
CA PHE A 104 0.50 9.02 -4.13
C PHE A 104 0.96 10.33 -4.76
N ASP A 105 0.05 11.15 -5.27
CA ASP A 105 0.34 12.49 -5.80
C ASP A 105 1.03 13.35 -4.72
N LEU A 106 0.52 13.35 -3.47
CA LEU A 106 1.15 14.06 -2.35
C LEU A 106 2.55 13.51 -2.01
N LEU A 107 2.74 12.18 -2.03
CA LEU A 107 4.04 11.57 -1.76
C LEU A 107 5.06 11.93 -2.85
N GLU A 108 4.63 12.10 -4.11
CA GLU A 108 5.48 12.59 -5.21
C GLU A 108 5.79 14.09 -5.05
N ASP A 109 4.79 14.92 -4.73
CA ASP A 109 4.97 16.36 -4.49
C ASP A 109 5.96 16.63 -3.36
N TRP A 110 5.99 15.77 -2.34
CA TRP A 110 6.97 15.84 -1.25
C TRP A 110 8.33 15.24 -1.60
N GLU A 111 8.51 14.71 -2.80
CA GLU A 111 9.74 14.03 -3.23
C GLU A 111 10.15 12.91 -2.24
N LEU A 112 9.17 12.15 -1.74
CA LEU A 112 9.39 11.16 -0.69
C LEU A 112 10.51 10.18 -1.02
N PHE A 113 10.49 9.63 -2.23
CA PHE A 113 11.45 8.60 -2.63
C PHE A 113 12.86 9.16 -2.80
N GLU A 114 12.99 10.40 -3.26
CA GLU A 114 14.24 11.12 -3.41
C GLU A 114 14.84 11.51 -2.07
N LYS A 115 14.02 12.00 -1.13
CA LYS A 115 14.46 12.44 0.20
C LYS A 115 14.72 11.26 1.13
N PHE A 116 13.84 10.27 1.15
CA PHE A 116 14.01 9.11 2.02
C PHE A 116 14.99 8.08 1.46
N GLN A 117 15.12 7.96 0.12
CA GLN A 117 15.99 7.00 -0.58
C GLN A 117 15.79 5.55 -0.10
N PRO A 118 14.60 4.98 -0.23
CA PRO A 118 14.36 3.62 0.24
C PRO A 118 15.02 2.57 -0.65
N ASP A 119 15.47 1.48 -0.05
CA ASP A 119 15.85 0.27 -0.79
C ASP A 119 14.61 -0.51 -1.24
N VAL A 120 13.57 -0.53 -0.37
CA VAL A 120 12.34 -1.30 -0.57
C VAL A 120 11.11 -0.45 -0.23
N VAL A 121 10.09 -0.52 -1.08
CA VAL A 121 8.75 0.03 -0.82
C VAL A 121 7.73 -1.10 -0.90
N ILE A 122 6.92 -1.26 0.14
CA ILE A 122 5.84 -2.25 0.20
C ILE A 122 4.51 -1.51 0.20
N TYR A 123 3.69 -1.80 -0.80
CA TYR A 123 2.29 -1.36 -0.90
C TYR A 123 1.38 -2.50 -0.45
N ASP A 124 0.75 -2.37 0.72
CA ASP A 124 -0.23 -3.33 1.22
C ASP A 124 -1.62 -2.96 0.71
N VAL A 125 -2.07 -3.61 -0.36
CA VAL A 125 -3.25 -3.19 -1.12
C VAL A 125 -4.49 -3.96 -0.68
N LEU A 126 -5.64 -3.28 -0.69
CA LEU A 126 -6.95 -3.91 -0.42
C LEU A 126 -7.20 -5.12 -1.35
N GLY A 127 -7.82 -6.14 -0.78
CA GLY A 127 -7.96 -7.51 -1.27
C GLY A 127 -8.29 -7.75 -2.72
N ASP A 128 -9.40 -7.22 -3.21
CA ASP A 128 -9.86 -7.54 -4.56
C ASP A 128 -9.62 -6.37 -5.51
N VAL A 129 -9.00 -6.63 -6.67
CA VAL A 129 -8.85 -5.63 -7.73
C VAL A 129 -10.20 -5.46 -8.43
N VAL A 130 -11.13 -4.77 -7.75
CA VAL A 130 -12.49 -4.55 -8.26
C VAL A 130 -12.67 -3.22 -8.98
N CYS A 131 -11.74 -2.26 -8.79
CA CYS A 131 -11.79 -0.99 -9.52
C CYS A 131 -10.37 -0.46 -9.83
N GLY A 132 -10.30 0.45 -10.81
CA GLY A 132 -9.05 1.00 -11.32
C GLY A 132 -8.15 1.67 -10.28
N GLY A 133 -8.70 2.21 -9.20
CA GLY A 133 -7.93 2.86 -8.15
C GLY A 133 -7.08 1.89 -7.32
N PHE A 134 -7.58 0.67 -7.05
CA PHE A 134 -6.78 -0.36 -6.37
C PHE A 134 -5.70 -0.97 -7.28
N ALA A 135 -5.79 -0.74 -8.58
CA ALA A 135 -4.75 -1.11 -9.52
C ALA A 135 -3.68 -0.01 -9.69
N ALA A 136 -3.85 1.17 -9.07
CA ALA A 136 -2.92 2.27 -9.21
C ALA A 136 -1.46 1.88 -8.92
N PRO A 137 -1.12 1.13 -7.85
CA PRO A 137 0.26 0.72 -7.62
C PRO A 137 0.87 -0.05 -8.80
N ILE A 138 0.07 -0.80 -9.55
CA ILE A 138 0.53 -1.56 -10.72
C ILE A 138 0.47 -0.71 -11.98
N ARG A 139 -0.68 -0.08 -12.21
CA ARG A 139 -0.99 0.64 -13.46
C ARG A 139 -0.10 1.87 -13.67
N GLU A 140 0.25 2.58 -12.61
CA GLU A 140 1.02 3.82 -12.68
C GLU A 140 2.52 3.61 -12.41
N GLY A 141 2.97 2.34 -12.38
CA GLY A 141 4.38 2.01 -12.26
C GLY A 141 4.97 2.18 -10.86
N TYR A 142 4.11 2.37 -9.84
CA TYR A 142 4.58 2.42 -8.45
C TYR A 142 5.15 1.09 -7.99
N ALA A 143 4.59 -0.04 -8.42
CA ALA A 143 5.09 -1.36 -8.10
C ALA A 143 5.71 -2.05 -9.32
N SER A 144 6.89 -2.64 -9.14
CA SER A 144 7.58 -3.46 -10.15
C SER A 144 7.37 -4.96 -9.95
N GLN A 145 6.90 -5.37 -8.77
CA GLN A 145 6.59 -6.75 -8.43
C GLN A 145 5.25 -6.83 -7.71
N VAL A 146 4.53 -7.93 -7.94
CA VAL A 146 3.25 -8.22 -7.28
C VAL A 146 3.33 -9.55 -6.56
N LEU A 147 3.09 -9.54 -5.26
CA LEU A 147 2.91 -10.73 -4.45
C LEU A 147 1.43 -10.98 -4.22
N ILE A 148 0.97 -12.18 -4.56
CA ILE A 148 -0.43 -12.57 -4.33
C ILE A 148 -0.48 -13.53 -3.15
N VAL A 149 -1.08 -13.07 -2.05
CA VAL A 149 -1.34 -13.89 -0.87
C VAL A 149 -2.65 -14.64 -1.06
N THR A 150 -2.59 -15.97 -0.97
CA THR A 150 -3.75 -16.83 -1.16
C THR A 150 -3.71 -18.05 -0.25
N SER A 151 -4.81 -18.78 -0.19
CA SER A 151 -4.94 -20.08 0.47
C SER A 151 -5.60 -21.08 -0.49
N GLY A 152 -5.75 -22.34 -0.06
CA GLY A 152 -6.48 -23.35 -0.83
C GLY A 152 -8.00 -23.16 -0.85
N GLU A 153 -8.54 -22.14 -0.19
CA GLU A 153 -9.97 -21.84 -0.17
C GLU A 153 -10.44 -21.33 -1.55
N LYS A 154 -11.61 -21.79 -2.00
CA LYS A 154 -12.15 -21.48 -3.32
C LYS A 154 -12.21 -19.97 -3.61
N MET A 155 -12.68 -19.17 -2.64
CA MET A 155 -12.79 -17.72 -2.84
C MET A 155 -11.43 -17.01 -2.82
N ALA A 156 -10.45 -17.54 -2.09
CA ALA A 156 -9.09 -17.01 -2.12
C ALA A 156 -8.41 -17.29 -3.47
N LEU A 157 -8.59 -18.48 -4.02
CA LEU A 157 -8.10 -18.85 -5.35
C LEU A 157 -8.79 -18.03 -6.45
N TYR A 158 -10.09 -17.78 -6.31
CA TYR A 158 -10.83 -16.91 -7.24
C TYR A 158 -10.26 -15.46 -7.23
N ALA A 159 -10.08 -14.88 -6.06
CA ALA A 159 -9.48 -13.55 -5.92
C ALA A 159 -8.05 -13.52 -6.50
N ALA A 160 -7.22 -14.51 -6.17
CA ALA A 160 -5.86 -14.62 -6.71
C ALA A 160 -5.84 -14.70 -8.25
N ASN A 161 -6.76 -15.45 -8.85
CA ASN A 161 -6.88 -15.54 -10.30
C ASN A 161 -7.30 -14.21 -10.94
N ASN A 162 -8.23 -13.47 -10.32
CA ASN A 162 -8.63 -12.15 -10.79
C ASN A 162 -7.47 -11.14 -10.74
N ILE A 163 -6.73 -11.14 -9.64
CA ILE A 163 -5.54 -10.30 -9.49
C ILE A 163 -4.50 -10.65 -10.56
N ASN A 164 -4.18 -11.93 -10.74
CA ASN A 164 -3.24 -12.40 -11.74
C ASN A 164 -3.66 -11.98 -13.17
N SER A 165 -4.96 -12.08 -13.48
CA SER A 165 -5.50 -11.66 -14.78
C SER A 165 -5.37 -10.14 -14.97
N ALA A 166 -5.66 -9.34 -13.93
CA ALA A 166 -5.50 -7.89 -13.98
C ALA A 166 -4.03 -7.50 -14.21
N VAL A 167 -3.11 -8.13 -13.48
CA VAL A 167 -1.68 -7.86 -13.63
C VAL A 167 -1.18 -8.20 -15.04
N LYS A 168 -1.59 -9.34 -15.60
CA LYS A 168 -1.26 -9.71 -16.99
C LYS A 168 -1.77 -8.66 -17.98
N ASN A 169 -3.02 -8.23 -17.83
CA ASN A 169 -3.59 -7.19 -18.69
C ASN A 169 -2.83 -5.86 -18.62
N PHE A 170 -2.25 -5.53 -17.46
CA PHE A 170 -1.41 -4.33 -17.31
C PHE A 170 -0.01 -4.54 -17.88
N ALA A 171 0.59 -5.71 -17.70
CA ALA A 171 1.88 -6.05 -18.28
C ALA A 171 1.86 -5.95 -19.82
N ASP A 172 0.80 -6.45 -20.46
CA ASP A 172 0.60 -6.36 -21.91
C ASP A 172 0.50 -4.90 -22.42
N ARG A 173 0.16 -3.95 -21.51
CA ARG A 173 0.11 -2.52 -21.81
C ARG A 173 1.39 -1.77 -21.44
N GLY A 174 2.45 -2.47 -21.02
CA GLY A 174 3.74 -1.88 -20.64
C GLY A 174 3.81 -1.41 -19.18
N TYR A 175 2.80 -1.71 -18.35
CA TYR A 175 2.83 -1.51 -16.92
C TYR A 175 3.40 -2.75 -16.23
N ALA A 176 4.02 -2.66 -15.10
CA ALA A 176 4.70 -3.67 -14.27
C ALA A 176 4.80 -5.13 -14.78
N SER A 177 5.97 -5.72 -14.66
CA SER A 177 6.14 -7.18 -14.84
C SER A 177 5.78 -7.90 -13.55
N VAL A 178 4.87 -8.87 -13.65
CA VAL A 178 4.57 -9.79 -12.54
C VAL A 178 5.70 -10.79 -12.42
N ARG A 179 6.30 -10.87 -11.28
CA ARG A 179 7.10 -12.03 -10.84
C ARG A 179 6.49 -12.61 -9.59
#